data_a15c5c63e46577f03ebe82622c1741a2
#
_entry.id   a15c5c63e46577f03ebe82622c1741a2
#
_cell.length_a   1.000
_cell.length_b   1.000
_cell.length_c   1.000
_cell.angle_alpha   90.00
_cell.angle_beta   90.00
_cell.angle_gamma   90.00
#
_symmetry.space_group_name_H-M   'P 1'
#
loop_
_entity.id
_entity.type
_entity.pdbx_description
1 polymer ?
#
loop_
_entity_poly.entity_id
_entity_poly.type
_entity_poly.pdbx_seq_one_letter_code
_entity_poly.pdbx_strand_id
1 'polypeptide(L)'
;MYCSLHPYDRELLEIEYNIISRQAEQEIGWAQFLKARHNAEHKREWEERLQDYYLPEEAFQEMLGWLQRAARNGVALAQYWLARLYGDKDNPYGIYDVKEAFRWLCAAEELPEAQYALARCYISGQCVDPDFERARRLQERAAAANYKDAILSFADWYSQGLYIEQDMVKAQE
;
A
#
# COMPACT_ATOMS: atom_id res chain seq x y z
N MET A 1 25.44 1.64 16.80
CA MET A 1 26.09 0.31 16.88
C MET A 1 25.52 -0.47 15.70
N TYR A 2 26.22 -0.43 14.55
CA TYR A 2 25.77 -1.07 13.31
C TYR A 2 26.02 -2.57 13.42
N CYS A 3 24.97 -3.39 13.43
CA CYS A 3 25.07 -4.82 13.15
C CYS A 3 25.50 -4.98 11.69
N SER A 4 26.79 -5.14 11.45
CA SER A 4 27.26 -5.70 10.18
C SER A 4 26.70 -7.11 10.09
N LEU A 5 25.80 -7.37 9.13
CA LEU A 5 25.33 -8.71 8.83
C LEU A 5 26.52 -9.66 8.69
N HIS A 6 26.42 -10.80 9.36
CA HIS A 6 27.45 -11.85 9.26
C HIS A 6 27.61 -12.25 7.78
N PRO A 7 28.82 -12.56 7.27
CA PRO A 7 29.02 -12.97 5.88
C PRO A 7 28.06 -14.07 5.41
N TYR A 8 27.70 -15.00 6.28
CA TYR A 8 26.72 -16.06 6.03
C TYR A 8 25.30 -15.54 5.76
N ASP A 9 24.91 -14.46 6.43
CA ASP A 9 23.60 -13.83 6.24
C ASP A 9 23.51 -13.14 4.87
N ARG A 10 24.62 -12.59 4.38
CA ARG A 10 24.71 -11.99 3.04
C ARG A 10 24.57 -13.03 1.94
N GLU A 11 25.22 -14.17 2.08
CA GLU A 11 25.18 -15.26 1.11
C GLU A 11 23.76 -15.87 1.01
N LEU A 12 23.09 -16.05 2.16
CA LEU A 12 21.69 -16.47 2.21
C LEU A 12 20.75 -15.47 1.53
N LEU A 13 20.89 -14.18 1.81
CA LEU A 13 20.08 -13.12 1.18
C LEU A 13 20.29 -13.06 -0.34
N GLU A 14 21.53 -13.27 -0.81
CA GLU A 14 21.82 -13.31 -2.23
C GLU A 14 21.21 -14.54 -2.92
N ILE A 15 21.21 -15.71 -2.26
CA ILE A 15 20.55 -16.90 -2.76
C ILE A 15 19.03 -16.70 -2.83
N GLU A 16 18.43 -16.17 -1.78
CA GLU A 16 16.99 -15.85 -1.75
C GLU A 16 16.60 -14.87 -2.86
N TYR A 17 17.37 -13.79 -3.05
CA TYR A 17 17.15 -12.83 -4.12
C TYR A 17 17.23 -13.47 -5.51
N ASN A 18 18.19 -14.36 -5.74
CA ASN A 18 18.33 -15.07 -7.01
C ASN A 18 17.14 -16.01 -7.31
N ILE A 19 16.63 -16.69 -6.26
CA ILE A 19 15.42 -17.52 -6.38
C ILE A 19 14.20 -16.66 -6.72
N ILE A 20 13.98 -15.58 -5.97
CA ILE A 20 12.89 -14.64 -6.16
C ILE A 20 12.97 -14.02 -7.57
N SER A 21 14.15 -13.62 -8.02
CA SER A 21 14.36 -13.03 -9.34
C SER A 21 14.01 -13.99 -10.47
N ARG A 22 14.45 -15.25 -10.37
CA ARG A 22 14.12 -16.29 -11.35
C ARG A 22 12.63 -16.57 -11.40
N GLN A 23 11.95 -16.63 -10.25
CA GLN A 23 10.51 -16.82 -10.18
C GLN A 23 9.74 -15.61 -10.70
N ALA A 24 10.23 -14.39 -10.44
CA ALA A 24 9.63 -13.17 -10.97
C ALA A 24 9.67 -13.11 -12.50
N GLU A 25 10.77 -13.59 -13.11
CA GLU A 25 10.90 -13.71 -14.56
C GLU A 25 9.94 -14.76 -15.15
N GLN A 26 9.53 -15.76 -14.35
CA GLN A 26 8.51 -16.74 -14.71
C GLN A 26 7.07 -16.24 -14.50
N GLU A 27 6.89 -14.94 -14.30
CA GLU A 27 5.59 -14.28 -14.09
C GLU A 27 4.80 -14.75 -12.87
N ILE A 28 5.50 -15.24 -11.83
CA ILE A 28 4.88 -15.57 -10.55
C ILE A 28 4.64 -14.26 -9.78
N GLY A 29 3.37 -13.86 -9.68
CA GLY A 29 2.98 -12.55 -9.14
C GLY A 29 3.57 -12.21 -7.77
N TRP A 30 3.58 -13.15 -6.82
CA TRP A 30 4.19 -12.94 -5.51
C TRP A 30 5.71 -12.72 -5.57
N ALA A 31 6.41 -13.44 -6.44
CA ALA A 31 7.85 -13.26 -6.61
C ALA A 31 8.16 -11.88 -7.23
N GLN A 32 7.32 -11.41 -8.14
CA GLN A 32 7.44 -10.05 -8.71
C GLN A 32 7.23 -8.98 -7.64
N PHE A 33 6.25 -9.16 -6.76
CA PHE A 33 6.03 -8.26 -5.62
C PHE A 33 7.21 -8.26 -4.64
N LEU A 34 7.72 -9.45 -4.27
CA LEU A 34 8.87 -9.57 -3.39
C LEU A 34 10.13 -8.96 -4.00
N LYS A 35 10.34 -9.09 -5.32
CA LYS A 35 11.45 -8.45 -6.03
C LYS A 35 11.33 -6.92 -6.01
N ALA A 36 10.13 -6.37 -6.23
CA ALA A 36 9.88 -4.94 -6.12
C ALA A 36 10.22 -4.41 -4.72
N ARG A 37 9.74 -5.12 -3.68
CA ARG A 37 10.00 -4.77 -2.28
C ARG A 37 11.49 -4.85 -1.94
N HIS A 38 12.16 -5.92 -2.33
CA HIS A 38 13.59 -6.10 -2.07
C HIS A 38 14.42 -5.00 -2.72
N ASN A 39 14.12 -4.63 -3.98
CA ASN A 39 14.80 -3.53 -4.66
C ASN A 39 14.61 -2.21 -3.92
N ALA A 40 13.42 -1.95 -3.37
CA ALA A 40 13.15 -0.76 -2.58
C ALA A 40 13.90 -0.75 -1.23
N GLU A 41 13.88 -1.87 -0.50
CA GLU A 41 14.50 -2.00 0.83
C GLU A 41 16.03 -1.99 0.74
N HIS A 42 16.60 -2.76 -0.18
CA HIS A 42 18.06 -2.87 -0.32
C HIS A 42 18.70 -1.53 -0.72
N LYS A 43 18.07 -0.77 -1.62
CA LYS A 43 18.59 0.54 -2.01
C LYS A 43 18.43 1.58 -0.91
N ARG A 44 17.35 1.52 -0.12
CA ARG A 44 17.16 2.40 1.04
C ARG A 44 18.26 2.22 2.09
N GLU A 45 18.68 0.99 2.39
CA GLU A 45 19.79 0.71 3.33
C GLU A 45 21.12 1.31 2.88
N TRP A 46 21.37 1.38 1.56
CA TRP A 46 22.58 2.02 1.01
C TRP A 46 22.49 3.54 1.05
N GLU A 47 21.29 4.12 0.92
CA GLU A 47 21.04 5.55 0.82
C GLU A 47 20.84 6.24 2.18
N GLU A 48 20.42 5.53 3.21
CA GLU A 48 20.46 6.02 4.60
C GLU A 48 21.89 6.46 5.01
N ARG A 49 22.91 5.95 4.31
CA ARG A 49 24.30 6.42 4.45
C ARG A 49 24.58 7.76 3.74
N LEU A 50 23.74 8.18 2.81
CA LEU A 50 23.95 9.35 1.96
C LEU A 50 22.97 10.50 2.21
N GLN A 51 22.11 10.42 3.24
CA GLN A 51 21.12 11.44 3.64
C GLN A 51 20.01 11.73 2.61
N ASP A 52 19.86 10.93 1.55
CA ASP A 52 18.76 11.09 0.60
C ASP A 52 17.64 10.06 0.84
N TYR A 53 16.45 10.58 1.14
CA TYR A 53 15.24 9.77 1.48
C TYR A 53 14.58 9.08 0.27
N TYR A 54 15.07 9.29 -0.94
CA TYR A 54 14.44 8.83 -2.17
C TYR A 54 15.31 7.83 -2.92
N LEU A 55 14.65 6.85 -3.56
CA LEU A 55 15.34 5.94 -4.46
C LEU A 55 15.87 6.73 -5.68
N PRO A 56 17.03 6.37 -6.24
CA PRO A 56 17.42 6.86 -7.55
C PRO A 56 16.34 6.58 -8.60
N GLU A 57 16.14 7.48 -9.56
CA GLU A 57 15.06 7.36 -10.56
C GLU A 57 15.05 5.99 -11.26
N GLU A 58 16.19 5.48 -11.68
CA GLU A 58 16.33 4.18 -12.34
C GLU A 58 15.87 3.03 -11.45
N ALA A 59 16.20 3.10 -10.14
CA ALA A 59 15.80 2.10 -9.15
C ALA A 59 14.31 2.14 -8.87
N PHE A 60 13.76 3.34 -8.81
CA PHE A 60 12.32 3.53 -8.66
C PHE A 60 11.57 2.96 -9.86
N GLN A 61 12.03 3.24 -11.08
CA GLN A 61 11.42 2.72 -12.30
C GLN A 61 11.47 1.19 -12.39
N GLU A 62 12.59 0.59 -11.98
CA GLU A 62 12.70 -0.87 -11.91
C GLU A 62 11.72 -1.46 -10.88
N MET A 63 11.68 -0.92 -9.66
CA MET A 63 10.72 -1.30 -8.62
C MET A 63 9.28 -1.15 -9.10
N LEU A 64 8.94 -0.01 -9.70
CA LEU A 64 7.61 0.27 -10.22
C LEU A 64 7.22 -0.74 -11.30
N GLY A 65 8.15 -1.08 -12.20
CA GLY A 65 7.92 -2.09 -13.24
C GLY A 65 7.57 -3.48 -12.67
N TRP A 66 8.30 -3.92 -11.65
CA TRP A 66 7.99 -5.19 -10.97
C TRP A 66 6.67 -5.14 -10.19
N LEU A 67 6.40 -4.03 -9.53
CA LEU A 67 5.16 -3.82 -8.79
C LEU A 67 3.94 -3.84 -9.71
N GLN A 68 4.03 -3.19 -10.89
CA GLN A 68 2.98 -3.22 -11.91
C GLN A 68 2.72 -4.62 -12.47
N ARG A 69 3.78 -5.43 -12.68
CA ARG A 69 3.63 -6.82 -13.10
C ARG A 69 2.91 -7.65 -12.06
N ALA A 70 3.33 -7.55 -10.78
CA ALA A 70 2.68 -8.23 -9.68
C ALA A 70 1.20 -7.86 -9.55
N ALA A 71 0.88 -6.58 -9.67
CA ALA A 71 -0.50 -6.08 -9.59
C ALA A 71 -1.38 -6.59 -10.75
N ARG A 72 -0.85 -6.63 -11.98
CA ARG A 72 -1.55 -7.22 -13.14
C ARG A 72 -1.78 -8.72 -12.97
N ASN A 73 -0.90 -9.42 -12.27
CA ASN A 73 -1.03 -10.85 -11.92
C ASN A 73 -1.92 -11.07 -10.68
N GLY A 74 -2.68 -10.06 -10.24
CA GLY A 74 -3.69 -10.19 -9.21
C GLY A 74 -3.18 -10.18 -7.77
N VAL A 75 -1.93 -9.77 -7.53
CA VAL A 75 -1.41 -9.63 -6.16
C VAL A 75 -2.01 -8.38 -5.52
N ALA A 76 -3.02 -8.57 -4.66
CA ALA A 76 -3.76 -7.47 -4.03
C ALA A 76 -2.87 -6.48 -3.27
N LEU A 77 -1.84 -6.98 -2.59
CA LEU A 77 -0.88 -6.13 -1.89
C LEU A 77 -0.09 -5.23 -2.85
N ALA A 78 0.28 -5.74 -4.04
CA ALA A 78 0.93 -4.94 -5.08
C ALA A 78 -0.01 -3.88 -5.66
N GLN A 79 -1.27 -4.23 -5.87
CA GLN A 79 -2.31 -3.30 -6.31
C GLN A 79 -2.50 -2.16 -5.28
N TYR A 80 -2.57 -2.48 -4.00
CA TYR A 80 -2.65 -1.50 -2.93
C TYR A 80 -1.42 -0.57 -2.89
N TRP A 81 -0.22 -1.11 -3.04
CA TRP A 81 1.01 -0.31 -3.09
C TRP A 81 1.04 0.64 -4.30
N LEU A 82 0.59 0.17 -5.47
CA LEU A 82 0.44 1.05 -6.65
C LEU A 82 -0.56 2.17 -6.39
N ALA A 83 -1.70 1.84 -5.78
CA ALA A 83 -2.69 2.83 -5.43
C ALA A 83 -2.12 3.92 -4.51
N ARG A 84 -1.29 3.55 -3.54
CA ARG A 84 -0.60 4.51 -2.68
C ARG A 84 0.38 5.39 -3.44
N LEU A 85 1.18 4.80 -4.33
CA LEU A 85 2.15 5.54 -5.14
C LEU A 85 1.48 6.55 -6.07
N TYR A 86 0.42 6.13 -6.77
CA TYR A 86 -0.36 7.03 -7.64
C TYR A 86 -1.20 8.06 -6.88
N GLY A 87 -1.60 7.75 -5.64
CA GLY A 87 -2.39 8.66 -4.79
C GLY A 87 -1.59 9.69 -4.02
N ASP A 88 -0.27 9.56 -3.98
CA ASP A 88 0.62 10.48 -3.27
C ASP A 88 0.98 11.68 -4.15
N LYS A 89 0.37 12.84 -3.85
CA LYS A 89 0.61 14.10 -4.58
C LYS A 89 2.02 14.66 -4.37
N ASP A 90 2.66 14.29 -3.27
CA ASP A 90 3.99 14.74 -2.90
C ASP A 90 5.08 13.77 -3.40
N ASN A 91 4.68 12.77 -4.21
CA ASN A 91 5.56 11.79 -4.81
C ASN A 91 6.60 12.48 -5.72
N PRO A 92 7.90 12.35 -5.44
CA PRO A 92 8.95 13.07 -6.17
C PRO A 92 9.13 12.62 -7.62
N TYR A 93 8.60 11.44 -7.99
CA TYR A 93 8.75 10.86 -9.34
C TYR A 93 7.65 11.28 -10.31
N GLY A 94 6.76 12.20 -9.91
CA GLY A 94 5.77 12.80 -10.79
C GLY A 94 4.69 11.85 -11.32
N ILE A 95 4.44 10.74 -10.63
CA ILE A 95 3.46 9.72 -11.04
C ILE A 95 2.06 9.90 -10.43
N TYR A 96 1.77 11.08 -9.86
CA TYR A 96 0.48 11.34 -9.22
C TYR A 96 -0.69 11.23 -10.20
N ASP A 97 -1.60 10.28 -9.94
CA ASP A 97 -2.85 10.09 -10.67
C ASP A 97 -3.92 9.47 -9.77
N VAL A 98 -4.83 10.31 -9.27
CA VAL A 98 -5.90 9.86 -8.36
C VAL A 98 -6.89 8.89 -8.99
N LYS A 99 -7.10 8.97 -10.32
CA LYS A 99 -8.01 8.04 -11.00
C LYS A 99 -7.39 6.66 -11.13
N GLU A 100 -6.11 6.61 -11.46
CA GLU A 100 -5.38 5.36 -11.50
C GLU A 100 -5.24 4.76 -10.09
N ALA A 101 -4.97 5.58 -9.07
CA ALA A 101 -4.96 5.16 -7.67
C ALA A 101 -6.30 4.52 -7.26
N PHE A 102 -7.42 5.15 -7.60
CA PHE A 102 -8.74 4.61 -7.31
C PHE A 102 -9.01 3.27 -8.02
N ARG A 103 -8.60 3.13 -9.28
CA ARG A 103 -8.72 1.87 -10.03
C ARG A 103 -7.97 0.72 -9.35
N TRP A 104 -6.75 0.98 -8.89
CA TRP A 104 -5.95 -0.01 -8.17
C TRP A 104 -6.51 -0.31 -6.78
N LEU A 105 -7.08 0.67 -6.07
CA LEU A 105 -7.81 0.41 -4.82
C LEU A 105 -9.01 -0.52 -5.04
N CYS A 106 -9.78 -0.30 -6.10
CA CYS A 106 -10.89 -1.18 -6.47
C CYS A 106 -10.42 -2.61 -6.75
N ALA A 107 -9.27 -2.77 -7.43
CA ALA A 107 -8.70 -4.10 -7.68
C ALA A 107 -8.26 -4.79 -6.39
N ALA A 108 -7.78 -4.03 -5.40
CA ALA A 108 -7.31 -4.53 -4.10
C ALA A 108 -8.41 -4.56 -3.02
N GLU A 109 -9.71 -4.44 -3.36
CA GLU A 109 -10.82 -4.29 -2.38
C GLU A 109 -10.92 -5.44 -1.36
N GLU A 110 -10.27 -6.56 -1.58
CA GLU A 110 -10.20 -7.64 -0.60
C GLU A 110 -9.38 -7.28 0.65
N LEU A 111 -8.45 -6.32 0.54
CA LEU A 111 -7.60 -5.87 1.65
C LEU A 111 -8.32 -4.83 2.51
N PRO A 112 -8.27 -4.96 3.86
CA PRO A 112 -8.86 -3.98 4.77
C PRO A 112 -8.30 -2.56 4.58
N GLU A 113 -7.01 -2.43 4.27
CA GLU A 113 -6.35 -1.17 3.97
C GLU A 113 -6.94 -0.49 2.73
N ALA A 114 -7.21 -1.28 1.68
CA ALA A 114 -7.83 -0.78 0.47
C ALA A 114 -9.30 -0.41 0.68
N GLN A 115 -10.05 -1.18 1.47
CA GLN A 115 -11.42 -0.86 1.86
C GLN A 115 -11.50 0.48 2.60
N TYR A 116 -10.61 0.70 3.57
CA TYR A 116 -10.51 1.98 4.28
C TYR A 116 -10.16 3.14 3.33
N ALA A 117 -9.17 2.95 2.45
CA ALA A 117 -8.79 3.97 1.48
C ALA A 117 -9.93 4.29 0.49
N LEU A 118 -10.65 3.27 -0.01
CA LEU A 118 -11.83 3.43 -0.86
C LEU A 118 -12.95 4.20 -0.13
N ALA A 119 -13.21 3.88 1.14
CA ALA A 119 -14.19 4.62 1.93
C ALA A 119 -13.87 6.12 1.97
N ARG A 120 -12.60 6.48 2.17
CA ARG A 120 -12.15 7.87 2.12
C ARG A 120 -12.34 8.51 0.73
N CYS A 121 -12.12 7.78 -0.35
CA CYS A 121 -12.40 8.26 -1.72
C CYS A 121 -13.88 8.59 -1.91
N TYR A 122 -14.79 7.73 -1.44
CA TYR A 122 -16.24 7.98 -1.51
C TYR A 122 -16.72 9.08 -0.58
N ILE A 123 -16.04 9.34 0.53
CA ILE A 123 -16.34 10.49 1.41
C ILE A 123 -15.88 11.81 0.78
N SER A 124 -14.67 11.83 0.24
CA SER A 124 -14.06 13.06 -0.28
C SER A 124 -14.59 13.49 -1.64
N GLY A 125 -15.08 12.55 -2.45
CA GLY A 125 -15.53 12.83 -3.81
C GLY A 125 -14.42 13.27 -4.78
N GLN A 126 -13.14 13.03 -4.45
CA GLN A 126 -12.02 13.54 -5.26
C GLN A 126 -11.83 12.81 -6.60
N CYS A 127 -12.12 11.51 -6.64
CA CYS A 127 -11.90 10.66 -7.81
C CYS A 127 -13.15 9.89 -8.26
N VAL A 128 -14.22 9.97 -7.49
CA VAL A 128 -15.50 9.31 -7.72
C VAL A 128 -16.60 10.16 -7.05
N ASP A 129 -17.82 10.08 -7.54
CA ASP A 129 -18.95 10.76 -6.90
C ASP A 129 -19.11 10.31 -5.44
N PRO A 130 -19.38 11.23 -4.51
CA PRO A 130 -19.55 10.90 -3.09
C PRO A 130 -20.68 9.88 -2.90
N ASP A 131 -20.40 8.82 -2.10
CA ASP A 131 -21.36 7.79 -1.72
C ASP A 131 -21.09 7.36 -0.27
N PHE A 132 -21.78 8.00 0.66
CA PHE A 132 -21.57 7.77 2.09
C PHE A 132 -22.03 6.37 2.53
N GLU A 133 -23.05 5.79 1.90
CA GLU A 133 -23.52 4.45 2.21
C GLU A 133 -22.48 3.39 1.78
N ARG A 134 -21.86 3.58 0.65
CA ARG A 134 -20.78 2.72 0.19
C ARG A 134 -19.52 2.90 1.06
N ALA A 135 -19.18 4.13 1.40
CA ALA A 135 -18.08 4.43 2.30
C ALA A 135 -18.29 3.75 3.67
N ARG A 136 -19.49 3.84 4.25
CA ARG A 136 -19.80 3.21 5.53
C ARG A 136 -19.63 1.69 5.47
N ARG A 137 -20.18 1.04 4.44
CA ARG A 137 -20.04 -0.42 4.27
C ARG A 137 -18.58 -0.88 4.14
N LEU A 138 -17.77 -0.14 3.38
CA LEU A 138 -16.34 -0.42 3.24
C LEU A 138 -15.60 -0.25 4.55
N GLN A 139 -15.93 0.80 5.29
CA GLN A 139 -15.37 1.09 6.61
C GLN A 139 -15.73 -0.01 7.61
N GLU A 140 -17.01 -0.47 7.65
CA GLU A 140 -17.47 -1.58 8.48
C GLU A 140 -16.69 -2.87 8.19
N ARG A 141 -16.47 -3.18 6.90
CA ARG A 141 -15.70 -4.36 6.50
C ARG A 141 -14.26 -4.28 6.97
N ALA A 142 -13.62 -3.12 6.80
CA ALA A 142 -12.24 -2.90 7.24
C ALA A 142 -12.12 -2.99 8.78
N ALA A 143 -13.06 -2.43 9.53
CA ALA A 143 -13.11 -2.52 10.99
C ALA A 143 -13.34 -3.96 11.47
N ALA A 144 -14.25 -4.70 10.83
CA ALA A 144 -14.50 -6.11 11.13
C ALA A 144 -13.25 -6.99 10.87
N ALA A 145 -12.38 -6.58 9.97
CA ALA A 145 -11.08 -7.20 9.75
C ALA A 145 -9.98 -6.70 10.72
N ASN A 146 -10.35 -5.99 11.77
CA ASN A 146 -9.44 -5.39 12.77
C ASN A 146 -8.45 -4.37 12.21
N TYR A 147 -8.80 -3.66 11.13
CA TYR A 147 -7.96 -2.59 10.62
C TYR A 147 -8.08 -1.36 11.55
N LYS A 148 -6.99 -1.03 12.22
CA LYS A 148 -6.95 -0.03 13.30
C LYS A 148 -7.51 1.33 12.88
N ASP A 149 -7.10 1.83 11.71
CA ASP A 149 -7.52 3.17 11.26
C ASP A 149 -9.02 3.22 10.93
N ALA A 150 -9.61 2.11 10.48
CA ALA A 150 -11.05 1.99 10.28
C ALA A 150 -11.80 2.02 11.60
N ILE A 151 -11.31 1.29 12.61
CA ILE A 151 -11.91 1.27 13.96
C ILE A 151 -11.87 2.67 14.57
N LEU A 152 -10.71 3.33 14.55
CA LEU A 152 -10.58 4.69 15.08
C LEU A 152 -11.48 5.69 14.35
N SER A 153 -11.58 5.57 13.03
CA SER A 153 -12.47 6.42 12.23
C SER A 153 -13.95 6.24 12.60
N PHE A 154 -14.39 5.03 12.93
CA PHE A 154 -15.75 4.80 13.42
C PHE A 154 -15.99 5.40 14.80
N ALA A 155 -15.03 5.30 15.71
CA ALA A 155 -15.11 5.96 17.00
C ALA A 155 -15.33 7.47 16.83
N ASP A 156 -14.60 8.11 15.90
CA ASP A 156 -14.78 9.52 15.58
C ASP A 156 -16.16 9.80 14.98
N TRP A 157 -16.65 8.94 14.06
CA TRP A 157 -17.97 9.12 13.45
C TRP A 157 -19.09 9.05 14.50
N TYR A 158 -19.06 8.06 15.41
CA TYR A 158 -20.02 7.93 16.47
C TYR A 158 -19.93 9.03 17.52
N SER A 159 -18.71 9.47 17.86
CA SER A 159 -18.52 10.52 18.88
C SER A 159 -18.95 11.90 18.40
N GLN A 160 -18.78 12.18 17.12
CA GLN A 160 -19.07 13.50 16.52
C GLN A 160 -20.40 13.55 15.75
N GLY A 161 -21.07 12.39 15.56
CA GLY A 161 -22.25 12.30 14.72
C GLY A 161 -21.97 12.58 13.24
N LEU A 162 -20.77 12.29 12.78
CA LEU A 162 -20.36 12.46 11.38
C LEU A 162 -20.84 11.24 10.57
N TYR A 163 -21.63 11.50 9.52
CA TYR A 163 -22.13 10.47 8.59
C TYR A 163 -23.08 9.41 9.20
N ILE A 164 -23.18 9.32 10.53
CA ILE A 164 -24.02 8.39 11.30
C ILE A 164 -24.57 9.14 12.53
N GLU A 165 -25.64 8.61 13.13
CA GLU A 165 -26.19 9.18 14.36
C GLU A 165 -25.17 9.07 15.50
N GLN A 166 -25.03 10.15 16.27
CA GLN A 166 -24.12 10.21 17.41
C GLN A 166 -24.46 9.14 18.46
N ASP A 167 -23.49 8.33 18.82
CA ASP A 167 -23.62 7.29 19.84
C ASP A 167 -22.30 7.14 20.61
N MET A 168 -22.25 7.75 21.80
CA MET A 168 -21.06 7.76 22.64
C MET A 168 -20.72 6.39 23.23
N VAL A 169 -21.66 5.45 23.30
CA VAL A 169 -21.40 4.10 23.77
C VAL A 169 -20.63 3.32 22.73
N LYS A 170 -21.12 3.35 21.49
CA LYS A 170 -20.42 2.71 20.36
C LYS A 170 -19.07 3.33 20.03
N ALA A 171 -18.87 4.60 20.36
CA ALA A 171 -17.56 5.26 20.18
C ALA A 171 -16.46 4.69 21.09
N GLN A 172 -16.85 3.99 22.19
CA GLN A 172 -15.94 3.43 23.18
C GLN A 172 -15.75 1.91 23.07
N GLU A 173 -16.57 1.22 22.30
CA GLU A 173 -16.44 -0.20 21.97
C GLU A 173 -15.37 -0.45 20.92
#